data_d1b17587661ea5a596856a51a37b2770
#
_entry.id   d1b17587661ea5a596856a51a37b2770
#
_cell.length_a   1.000
_cell.length_b   1.000
_cell.length_c   1.000
_cell.angle_alpha   90.00
_cell.angle_beta   90.00
_cell.angle_gamma   90.00
#
_symmetry.space_group_name_H-M   'P 1'
#
loop_
_entity.id
_entity.type
_entity.pdbx_description
1 polymer ?
#
loop_
_entity_poly.entity_id
_entity_poly.type
_entity_poly.pdbx_seq_one_letter_code
_entity_poly.pdbx_strand_id
1 'polypeptide(L)'
;MNTTWLELEGKTVIVTGGASGIGYATVTEFLADGANVVVADMNPTAPEFDKAAGDYIYVPCDVTKKADIDNVIAKAIEKHGKIDVLVNNAGINIPRLLVDPGQQYELDEAVWDKVMNVNVKGLFLMTQAAARVMVAQGKGVIINVSSECGLEGSEGQSVYAASKNAVNSLTRSWAKELGRLGVKVVGIAPGILEATGLRTLSYETALAYTRGITIDQLRAGYSKTSTTPLGRSGKLSEVASSIAFLASERSAYIHGTTINIAGGKTRG
;
A
#
# COMPACT_ATOMS: atom_id res chain seq x y z
N MET A 1 -10.45 31.55 -0.51
CA MET A 1 -10.37 30.10 -0.71
C MET A 1 -9.10 29.60 -0.03
N ASN A 2 -9.22 28.91 1.08
CA ASN A 2 -8.07 28.20 1.68
C ASN A 2 -7.88 26.90 0.89
N THR A 3 -7.21 26.97 -0.25
CA THR A 3 -6.74 25.75 -0.91
C THR A 3 -5.63 25.19 -0.05
N THR A 4 -5.81 23.94 0.41
CA THR A 4 -4.72 23.22 1.07
C THR A 4 -3.51 23.19 0.14
N TRP A 5 -2.30 23.21 0.67
CA TRP A 5 -1.06 23.23 -0.13
C TRP A 5 -1.00 22.12 -1.19
N LEU A 6 -1.62 20.95 -0.92
CA LEU A 6 -1.64 19.78 -1.83
C LEU A 6 -2.71 19.84 -2.92
N GLU A 7 -3.72 20.73 -2.79
CA GLU A 7 -4.81 20.90 -3.78
C GLU A 7 -5.57 19.58 -4.04
N LEU A 8 -5.85 18.83 -2.97
CA LEU A 8 -6.55 17.54 -3.03
C LEU A 8 -8.06 17.65 -2.80
N GLU A 9 -8.57 18.86 -2.47
CA GLU A 9 -9.99 19.10 -2.25
C GLU A 9 -10.82 18.67 -3.47
N GLY A 10 -11.87 17.87 -3.24
CA GLY A 10 -12.76 17.34 -4.25
C GLY A 10 -12.16 16.31 -5.22
N LYS A 11 -10.91 15.88 -5.02
CA LYS A 11 -10.34 14.73 -5.74
C LYS A 11 -11.01 13.45 -5.31
N THR A 12 -11.25 12.53 -6.23
CA THR A 12 -11.77 11.20 -5.94
C THR A 12 -10.62 10.21 -5.82
N VAL A 13 -10.45 9.64 -4.64
CA VAL A 13 -9.34 8.75 -4.28
C VAL A 13 -9.86 7.37 -3.93
N ILE A 14 -9.37 6.32 -4.58
CA ILE A 14 -9.61 4.93 -4.17
C ILE A 14 -8.42 4.46 -3.34
N VAL A 15 -8.68 3.92 -2.14
CA VAL A 15 -7.64 3.31 -1.28
C VAL A 15 -8.00 1.86 -1.02
N THR A 16 -7.19 0.91 -1.50
CA THR A 16 -7.36 -0.51 -1.20
C THR A 16 -6.69 -0.89 0.12
N GLY A 17 -7.33 -1.79 0.91
CA GLY A 17 -6.88 -2.08 2.26
C GLY A 17 -6.98 -0.86 3.19
N GLY A 18 -8.04 -0.05 2.98
CA GLY A 18 -8.20 1.24 3.64
C GLY A 18 -8.74 1.18 5.07
N ALA A 19 -9.13 -0.01 5.56
CA ALA A 19 -9.74 -0.15 6.89
C ALA A 19 -8.73 -0.22 8.04
N SER A 20 -7.43 -0.35 7.78
CA SER A 20 -6.42 -0.49 8.83
C SER A 20 -5.03 0.00 8.39
N GLY A 21 -4.13 0.18 9.36
CA GLY A 21 -2.72 0.44 9.12
C GLY A 21 -2.43 1.66 8.22
N ILE A 22 -1.53 1.48 7.25
CA ILE A 22 -1.15 2.53 6.29
C ILE A 22 -2.37 3.01 5.51
N GLY A 23 -3.26 2.08 5.09
CA GLY A 23 -4.47 2.42 4.35
C GLY A 23 -5.41 3.33 5.13
N TYR A 24 -5.67 3.01 6.41
CA TYR A 24 -6.49 3.85 7.29
C TYR A 24 -5.88 5.24 7.47
N ALA A 25 -4.58 5.32 7.76
CA ALA A 25 -3.90 6.61 7.90
C ALA A 25 -3.95 7.41 6.58
N THR A 26 -3.83 6.73 5.43
CA THR A 26 -3.94 7.35 4.10
C THR A 26 -5.35 7.89 3.85
N VAL A 27 -6.39 7.13 4.18
CA VAL A 27 -7.79 7.60 4.10
C VAL A 27 -7.99 8.84 4.96
N THR A 28 -7.52 8.80 6.22
CA THR A 28 -7.63 9.94 7.17
C THR A 28 -6.93 11.19 6.62
N GLU A 29 -5.73 11.05 6.07
CA GLU A 29 -4.99 12.17 5.45
C GLU A 29 -5.75 12.78 4.28
N PHE A 30 -6.23 11.96 3.34
CA PHE A 30 -7.01 12.46 2.20
C PHE A 30 -8.31 13.14 2.62
N LEU A 31 -9.01 12.61 3.63
CA LEU A 31 -10.22 13.24 4.17
C LEU A 31 -9.90 14.60 4.82
N ALA A 32 -8.79 14.72 5.55
CA ALA A 32 -8.34 15.98 6.14
C ALA A 32 -7.99 17.01 5.05
N ASP A 33 -7.48 16.57 3.90
CA ASP A 33 -7.20 17.41 2.73
C ASP A 33 -8.45 17.72 1.85
N GLY A 34 -9.64 17.30 2.27
CA GLY A 34 -10.90 17.57 1.57
C GLY A 34 -11.18 16.68 0.36
N ALA A 35 -10.48 15.57 0.22
CA ALA A 35 -10.73 14.61 -0.85
C ALA A 35 -11.96 13.75 -0.59
N ASN A 36 -12.58 13.22 -1.63
CA ASN A 36 -13.62 12.20 -1.58
C ASN A 36 -12.97 10.82 -1.66
N VAL A 37 -13.13 9.98 -0.66
CA VAL A 37 -12.41 8.71 -0.58
C VAL A 37 -13.35 7.51 -0.75
N VAL A 38 -12.99 6.61 -1.66
CA VAL A 38 -13.59 5.28 -1.79
C VAL A 38 -12.69 4.28 -1.06
N VAL A 39 -13.14 3.85 0.10
CA VAL A 39 -12.40 2.90 0.96
C VAL A 39 -12.77 1.49 0.53
N ALA A 40 -11.82 0.78 -0.08
CA ALA A 40 -12.01 -0.60 -0.52
C ALA A 40 -11.24 -1.55 0.41
N ASP A 41 -11.94 -2.43 1.13
CA ASP A 41 -11.32 -3.37 2.08
C ASP A 41 -12.11 -4.68 2.15
N MET A 42 -11.41 -5.77 2.45
CA MET A 42 -12.06 -7.08 2.64
C MET A 42 -12.83 -7.20 3.96
N ASN A 43 -12.56 -6.33 4.93
CA ASN A 43 -13.35 -6.29 6.18
C ASN A 43 -14.78 -5.89 5.85
N PRO A 44 -15.80 -6.66 6.27
CA PRO A 44 -17.19 -6.29 6.01
C PRO A 44 -17.66 -5.06 6.79
N THR A 45 -16.95 -4.68 7.86
CA THR A 45 -17.31 -3.55 8.72
C THR A 45 -16.39 -2.36 8.45
N ALA A 46 -16.99 -1.24 8.07
CA ALA A 46 -16.27 0.01 7.90
C ALA A 46 -15.78 0.54 9.26
N PRO A 47 -14.52 0.98 9.36
CA PRO A 47 -14.11 1.77 10.51
C PRO A 47 -14.73 3.16 10.45
N GLU A 48 -14.76 3.84 11.60
CA GLU A 48 -15.14 5.26 11.64
C GLU A 48 -13.96 6.12 11.18
N PHE A 49 -14.25 7.12 10.35
CA PHE A 49 -13.32 8.17 9.96
C PHE A 49 -13.89 9.54 10.32
N ASP A 50 -13.03 10.45 10.70
CA ASP A 50 -13.39 11.86 10.85
C ASP A 50 -13.66 12.46 9.45
N LYS A 51 -14.85 13.03 9.27
CA LYS A 51 -15.32 13.64 8.01
C LYS A 51 -15.16 15.17 8.01
N ALA A 52 -14.25 15.71 8.79
CA ALA A 52 -14.16 17.16 9.02
C ALA A 52 -14.01 17.99 7.74
N ALA A 53 -13.42 17.44 6.67
CA ALA A 53 -13.19 18.18 5.42
C ALA A 53 -13.65 17.42 4.17
N GLY A 54 -13.46 16.10 4.10
CA GLY A 54 -13.84 15.26 2.95
C GLY A 54 -15.04 14.34 3.21
N ASP A 55 -15.46 13.59 2.20
CA ASP A 55 -16.49 12.54 2.33
C ASP A 55 -15.92 11.17 1.93
N TYR A 56 -16.52 10.10 2.44
CA TYR A 56 -16.13 8.76 2.04
C TYR A 56 -17.31 7.83 1.83
N ILE A 57 -17.08 6.82 1.00
CA ILE A 57 -17.90 5.61 0.92
C ILE A 57 -17.03 4.40 1.20
N TYR A 58 -17.60 3.42 1.88
CA TYR A 58 -16.97 2.14 2.15
C TYR A 58 -17.53 1.07 1.22
N VAL A 59 -16.64 0.33 0.56
CA VAL A 59 -17.03 -0.74 -0.36
C VAL A 59 -16.28 -2.02 0.02
N PRO A 60 -16.97 -3.06 0.55
CA PRO A 60 -16.34 -4.36 0.78
C PRO A 60 -15.70 -4.88 -0.53
N CYS A 61 -14.41 -5.25 -0.46
CA CYS A 61 -13.66 -5.64 -1.64
C CYS A 61 -12.54 -6.63 -1.29
N ASP A 62 -12.62 -7.82 -1.84
CA ASP A 62 -11.48 -8.73 -1.95
C ASP A 62 -10.78 -8.45 -3.29
N VAL A 63 -9.58 -7.86 -3.23
CA VAL A 63 -8.80 -7.48 -4.44
C VAL A 63 -8.43 -8.66 -5.32
N THR A 64 -8.58 -9.90 -4.86
CA THR A 64 -8.38 -11.09 -5.69
C THR A 64 -9.59 -11.42 -6.58
N LYS A 65 -10.74 -10.77 -6.34
CA LYS A 65 -12.00 -10.98 -7.05
C LYS A 65 -12.31 -9.82 -7.98
N LYS A 66 -12.31 -10.12 -9.27
CA LYS A 66 -12.60 -9.09 -10.30
C LYS A 66 -13.96 -8.43 -10.11
N ALA A 67 -14.99 -9.17 -9.69
CA ALA A 67 -16.32 -8.63 -9.47
C ALA A 67 -16.36 -7.56 -8.36
N ASP A 68 -15.61 -7.78 -7.27
CA ASP A 68 -15.52 -6.82 -6.18
C ASP A 68 -14.81 -5.54 -6.65
N ILE A 69 -13.73 -5.69 -7.44
CA ILE A 69 -13.01 -4.56 -8.04
C ILE A 69 -13.92 -3.75 -8.97
N ASP A 70 -14.65 -4.44 -9.87
CA ASP A 70 -15.58 -3.78 -10.79
C ASP A 70 -16.67 -3.01 -10.02
N ASN A 71 -17.13 -3.54 -8.88
CA ASN A 71 -18.06 -2.85 -7.98
C ASN A 71 -17.44 -1.59 -7.34
N VAL A 72 -16.18 -1.64 -6.90
CA VAL A 72 -15.47 -0.45 -6.36
C VAL A 72 -15.42 0.66 -7.40
N ILE A 73 -15.03 0.33 -8.64
CA ILE A 73 -14.97 1.30 -9.74
C ILE A 73 -16.36 1.86 -10.06
N ALA A 74 -17.39 1.00 -10.13
CA ALA A 74 -18.76 1.44 -10.38
C ALA A 74 -19.26 2.40 -9.31
N LYS A 75 -19.01 2.10 -8.02
CA LYS A 75 -19.40 2.96 -6.90
C LYS A 75 -18.65 4.29 -6.88
N ALA A 76 -17.37 4.30 -7.24
CA ALA A 76 -16.61 5.54 -7.39
C ALA A 76 -17.20 6.44 -8.48
N ILE A 77 -17.55 5.87 -9.63
CA ILE A 77 -18.13 6.61 -10.76
C ILE A 77 -19.57 7.04 -10.46
N GLU A 78 -20.40 6.16 -9.88
CA GLU A 78 -21.76 6.48 -9.47
C GLU A 78 -21.81 7.69 -8.52
N LYS A 79 -20.91 7.72 -7.53
CA LYS A 79 -20.90 8.73 -6.48
C LYS A 79 -20.22 10.04 -6.90
N HIS A 80 -19.11 9.95 -7.64
CA HIS A 80 -18.22 11.10 -7.87
C HIS A 80 -17.95 11.40 -9.35
N GLY A 81 -18.37 10.55 -10.28
CA GLY A 81 -18.23 10.74 -11.74
C GLY A 81 -16.80 10.61 -12.28
N LYS A 82 -15.80 10.38 -11.43
CA LYS A 82 -14.38 10.37 -11.82
C LYS A 82 -13.54 9.55 -10.84
N ILE A 83 -12.30 9.25 -11.24
CA ILE A 83 -11.25 8.70 -10.38
C ILE A 83 -9.97 9.50 -10.63
N ASP A 84 -9.53 10.30 -9.66
CA ASP A 84 -8.31 11.10 -9.75
C ASP A 84 -7.08 10.33 -9.26
N VAL A 85 -7.22 9.54 -8.19
CA VAL A 85 -6.11 8.82 -7.54
C VAL A 85 -6.52 7.39 -7.21
N LEU A 86 -5.60 6.45 -7.46
CA LEU A 86 -5.66 5.08 -6.93
C LEU A 86 -4.46 4.84 -6.02
N VAL A 87 -4.70 4.41 -4.78
CA VAL A 87 -3.68 3.92 -3.85
C VAL A 87 -3.83 2.41 -3.70
N ASN A 88 -2.95 1.66 -4.32
CA ASN A 88 -2.83 0.22 -4.17
C ASN A 88 -2.06 -0.11 -2.90
N ASN A 89 -2.77 -0.20 -1.77
CA ASN A 89 -2.19 -0.48 -0.47
C ASN A 89 -2.52 -1.89 0.05
N ALA A 90 -3.61 -2.52 -0.38
CA ALA A 90 -3.97 -3.87 0.03
C ALA A 90 -2.81 -4.85 -0.13
N GLY A 91 -2.50 -5.61 0.92
CA GLY A 91 -1.42 -6.57 0.90
C GLY A 91 -1.34 -7.39 2.18
N ILE A 92 -0.71 -8.55 2.07
CA ILE A 92 -0.48 -9.47 3.18
C ILE A 92 0.98 -9.89 3.24
N ASN A 93 1.42 -10.28 4.43
CA ASN A 93 2.75 -10.84 4.68
C ASN A 93 2.61 -12.06 5.58
N ILE A 94 3.12 -13.20 5.13
CA ILE A 94 3.08 -14.48 5.85
C ILE A 94 4.51 -14.99 5.93
N PRO A 95 5.20 -14.83 7.09
CA PRO A 95 6.58 -15.25 7.23
C PRO A 95 6.74 -16.77 7.09
N ARG A 96 7.68 -17.19 6.21
CA ARG A 96 8.04 -18.59 5.95
C ARG A 96 9.50 -18.67 5.54
N LEU A 97 10.17 -19.78 5.91
CA LEU A 97 11.50 -20.14 5.40
C LEU A 97 11.37 -20.90 4.08
N LEU A 98 12.35 -20.79 3.20
CA LEU A 98 12.41 -21.59 1.97
C LEU A 98 12.53 -23.08 2.30
N VAL A 99 13.37 -23.41 3.28
CA VAL A 99 13.51 -24.74 3.88
C VAL A 99 13.49 -24.55 5.39
N ASP A 100 12.61 -25.25 6.09
CA ASP A 100 12.52 -25.23 7.55
C ASP A 100 12.83 -26.64 8.12
N PRO A 101 14.02 -26.86 8.68
CA PRO A 101 14.34 -28.14 9.31
C PRO A 101 13.39 -28.54 10.44
N GLY A 102 12.74 -27.56 11.09
CA GLY A 102 11.74 -27.78 12.13
C GLY A 102 10.34 -28.07 11.61
N GLN A 103 10.10 -27.94 10.31
CA GLN A 103 8.83 -28.22 9.62
C GLN A 103 7.60 -27.46 10.18
N GLN A 104 7.83 -26.28 10.76
CA GLN A 104 6.75 -25.46 11.34
C GLN A 104 6.34 -24.30 10.41
N TYR A 105 7.30 -23.66 9.76
CA TYR A 105 7.10 -22.46 8.97
C TYR A 105 7.81 -22.54 7.60
N GLU A 106 7.74 -23.71 6.95
CA GLU A 106 8.23 -23.85 5.58
C GLU A 106 7.28 -23.20 4.59
N LEU A 107 7.83 -22.62 3.53
CA LEU A 107 7.07 -21.98 2.46
C LEU A 107 6.45 -23.03 1.57
N ASP A 108 5.14 -23.14 1.58
CA ASP A 108 4.36 -24.00 0.70
C ASP A 108 3.70 -23.22 -0.46
N GLU A 109 3.18 -23.96 -1.44
CA GLU A 109 2.51 -23.37 -2.63
C GLU A 109 1.28 -22.54 -2.23
N ALA A 110 0.52 -22.95 -1.22
CA ALA A 110 -0.69 -22.25 -0.79
C ALA A 110 -0.36 -20.85 -0.23
N VAL A 111 0.70 -20.74 0.57
CA VAL A 111 1.20 -19.44 1.06
C VAL A 111 1.77 -18.61 -0.08
N TRP A 112 2.53 -19.24 -0.99
CA TRP A 112 3.05 -18.57 -2.19
C TRP A 112 1.91 -17.96 -3.00
N ASP A 113 0.93 -18.77 -3.39
CA ASP A 113 -0.20 -18.34 -4.21
C ASP A 113 -1.02 -17.26 -3.52
N LYS A 114 -1.28 -17.41 -2.23
CA LYS A 114 -2.04 -16.44 -1.45
C LYS A 114 -1.36 -15.06 -1.44
N VAL A 115 -0.06 -15.00 -1.18
CA VAL A 115 0.70 -13.74 -1.16
C VAL A 115 0.76 -13.12 -2.56
N MET A 116 1.07 -13.90 -3.59
CA MET A 116 1.15 -13.41 -4.96
C MET A 116 -0.21 -12.98 -5.50
N ASN A 117 -1.28 -13.70 -5.22
CA ASN A 117 -2.63 -13.33 -5.64
C ASN A 117 -3.09 -12.00 -5.02
N VAL A 118 -2.85 -11.77 -3.73
CA VAL A 118 -3.23 -10.50 -3.10
C VAL A 118 -2.30 -9.37 -3.53
N ASN A 119 -0.98 -9.54 -3.33
CA ASN A 119 -0.02 -8.44 -3.43
C ASN A 119 0.31 -8.04 -4.88
N VAL A 120 0.20 -8.97 -5.83
CA VAL A 120 0.58 -8.74 -7.24
C VAL A 120 -0.63 -8.75 -8.15
N LYS A 121 -1.38 -9.87 -8.18
CA LYS A 121 -2.53 -10.01 -9.07
C LYS A 121 -3.65 -9.04 -8.70
N GLY A 122 -3.96 -8.90 -7.39
CA GLY A 122 -4.98 -7.95 -6.92
C GLY A 122 -4.63 -6.50 -7.26
N LEU A 123 -3.37 -6.12 -7.03
CA LEU A 123 -2.85 -4.81 -7.43
C LEU A 123 -2.96 -4.59 -8.95
N PHE A 124 -2.60 -5.57 -9.76
CA PHE A 124 -2.74 -5.51 -11.22
C PHE A 124 -4.20 -5.31 -11.63
N LEU A 125 -5.12 -6.12 -11.12
CA LEU A 125 -6.54 -6.04 -11.48
C LEU A 125 -7.16 -4.68 -11.13
N MET A 126 -6.89 -4.17 -9.92
CA MET A 126 -7.38 -2.86 -9.48
C MET A 126 -6.76 -1.74 -10.32
N THR A 127 -5.45 -1.80 -10.57
CA THR A 127 -4.76 -0.83 -11.44
C THR A 127 -5.37 -0.79 -12.84
N GLN A 128 -5.60 -1.96 -13.46
CA GLN A 128 -6.16 -2.02 -14.80
C GLN A 128 -7.57 -1.43 -14.85
N ALA A 129 -8.40 -1.72 -13.86
CA ALA A 129 -9.77 -1.23 -13.79
C ALA A 129 -9.82 0.31 -13.63
N ALA A 130 -9.06 0.86 -12.68
CA ALA A 130 -8.98 2.30 -12.47
C ALA A 130 -8.30 3.03 -13.63
N ALA A 131 -7.22 2.46 -14.18
CA ALA A 131 -6.48 3.07 -15.30
C ALA A 131 -7.35 3.25 -16.55
N ARG A 132 -8.29 2.34 -16.84
CA ARG A 132 -9.23 2.51 -17.95
C ARG A 132 -10.05 3.80 -17.82
N VAL A 133 -10.50 4.12 -16.61
CA VAL A 133 -11.23 5.36 -16.34
C VAL A 133 -10.29 6.57 -16.47
N MET A 134 -9.11 6.50 -15.83
CA MET A 134 -8.13 7.59 -15.85
C MET A 134 -7.63 7.91 -17.26
N VAL A 135 -7.40 6.91 -18.10
CA VAL A 135 -7.01 7.09 -19.51
C VAL A 135 -8.13 7.76 -20.30
N ALA A 136 -9.38 7.37 -20.09
CA ALA A 136 -10.53 8.04 -20.74
C ALA A 136 -10.69 9.51 -20.27
N GLN A 137 -10.27 9.82 -19.03
CA GLN A 137 -10.23 11.19 -18.49
C GLN A 137 -9.01 11.99 -19.00
N GLY A 138 -7.99 11.34 -19.56
CA GLY A 138 -6.72 11.96 -19.95
C GLY A 138 -5.82 12.34 -18.76
N LYS A 139 -6.15 11.92 -17.53
CA LYS A 139 -5.39 12.22 -16.31
C LYS A 139 -5.70 11.23 -15.19
N GLY A 140 -4.72 11.04 -14.30
CA GLY A 140 -4.85 10.23 -13.10
C GLY A 140 -3.51 10.00 -12.42
N VAL A 141 -3.57 9.52 -11.17
CA VAL A 141 -2.38 9.16 -10.39
C VAL A 141 -2.57 7.77 -9.78
N ILE A 142 -1.62 6.88 -10.00
CA ILE A 142 -1.57 5.56 -9.39
C ILE A 142 -0.37 5.49 -8.45
N ILE A 143 -0.62 5.17 -7.18
CA ILE A 143 0.40 5.03 -6.15
C ILE A 143 0.41 3.58 -5.68
N ASN A 144 1.53 2.89 -5.86
CA ASN A 144 1.69 1.50 -5.48
C ASN A 144 2.48 1.38 -4.17
N VAL A 145 1.90 0.77 -3.15
CA VAL A 145 2.58 0.53 -1.88
C VAL A 145 3.39 -0.75 -1.96
N SER A 146 4.70 -0.58 -2.14
CA SER A 146 5.70 -1.62 -2.10
C SER A 146 6.17 -1.88 -0.64
N SER A 147 7.44 -2.13 -0.44
CA SER A 147 8.12 -2.28 0.85
C SER A 147 9.63 -2.19 0.65
N GLU A 148 10.36 -1.77 1.69
CA GLU A 148 11.81 -1.92 1.72
C GLU A 148 12.26 -3.36 1.47
N CYS A 149 11.51 -4.36 1.95
CA CYS A 149 11.78 -5.78 1.69
C CYS A 149 11.83 -6.11 0.20
N GLY A 150 11.08 -5.39 -0.64
CA GLY A 150 11.13 -5.53 -2.10
C GLY A 150 12.39 -4.93 -2.74
N LEU A 151 13.16 -4.14 -2.00
CA LEU A 151 14.41 -3.55 -2.47
C LEU A 151 15.63 -4.38 -2.05
N GLU A 152 15.65 -4.88 -0.81
CA GLU A 152 16.82 -5.57 -0.23
C GLU A 152 16.61 -7.05 0.09
N GLY A 153 15.37 -7.55 0.02
CA GLY A 153 15.01 -8.88 0.55
C GLY A 153 14.80 -8.85 2.07
N SER A 154 14.34 -9.97 2.63
CA SER A 154 14.19 -10.11 4.08
C SER A 154 14.11 -11.58 4.47
N GLU A 155 14.90 -11.99 5.46
CA GLU A 155 14.88 -13.34 6.01
C GLU A 155 13.49 -13.72 6.55
N GLY A 156 13.02 -14.92 6.19
CA GLY A 156 11.69 -15.39 6.53
C GLY A 156 10.54 -14.76 5.75
N GLN A 157 10.83 -13.93 4.74
CA GLN A 157 9.81 -13.17 3.99
C GLN A 157 10.04 -13.21 2.47
N SER A 158 10.64 -14.28 1.96
CA SER A 158 11.08 -14.34 0.55
C SER A 158 9.94 -14.10 -0.45
N VAL A 159 8.79 -14.76 -0.30
CA VAL A 159 7.63 -14.56 -1.19
C VAL A 159 7.05 -13.14 -1.07
N TYR A 160 7.01 -12.58 0.14
CA TYR A 160 6.58 -11.20 0.34
C TYR A 160 7.54 -10.22 -0.34
N ALA A 161 8.85 -10.37 -0.13
CA ALA A 161 9.88 -9.54 -0.77
C ALA A 161 9.79 -9.63 -2.30
N ALA A 162 9.65 -10.84 -2.85
CA ALA A 162 9.44 -11.06 -4.28
C ALA A 162 8.19 -10.35 -4.79
N SER A 163 7.06 -10.46 -4.07
CA SER A 163 5.81 -9.77 -4.43
C SER A 163 5.98 -8.25 -4.45
N LYS A 164 6.71 -7.68 -3.48
CA LYS A 164 6.93 -6.23 -3.40
C LYS A 164 7.95 -5.73 -4.43
N ASN A 165 8.94 -6.56 -4.81
CA ASN A 165 9.80 -6.23 -5.94
C ASN A 165 9.07 -6.32 -7.29
N ALA A 166 8.14 -7.26 -7.44
CA ALA A 166 7.23 -7.29 -8.61
C ALA A 166 6.43 -5.97 -8.71
N VAL A 167 5.93 -5.42 -7.60
CA VAL A 167 5.26 -4.12 -7.55
C VAL A 167 6.19 -3.00 -8.03
N ASN A 168 7.46 -2.99 -7.62
CA ASN A 168 8.46 -2.02 -8.09
C ASN A 168 8.68 -2.11 -9.61
N SER A 169 8.73 -3.33 -10.15
CA SER A 169 8.89 -3.56 -11.59
C SER A 169 7.66 -3.12 -12.38
N LEU A 170 6.45 -3.48 -11.90
CA LEU A 170 5.18 -3.05 -12.50
C LEU A 170 5.03 -1.53 -12.48
N THR A 171 5.41 -0.87 -11.39
CA THR A 171 5.41 0.60 -11.29
C THR A 171 6.23 1.24 -12.43
N ARG A 172 7.45 0.73 -12.68
CA ARG A 172 8.32 1.23 -13.76
C ARG A 172 7.74 0.96 -15.16
N SER A 173 7.16 -0.21 -15.36
CA SER A 173 6.58 -0.61 -16.66
C SER A 173 5.33 0.21 -16.96
N TRP A 174 4.39 0.28 -16.02
CA TRP A 174 3.15 1.02 -16.20
C TRP A 174 3.35 2.53 -16.29
N ALA A 175 4.39 3.07 -15.66
CA ALA A 175 4.78 4.47 -15.87
C ALA A 175 5.08 4.75 -17.34
N LYS A 176 5.83 3.86 -18.01
CA LYS A 176 6.14 4.01 -19.46
C LYS A 176 4.91 3.82 -20.34
N GLU A 177 4.02 2.89 -19.98
CA GLU A 177 2.80 2.60 -20.74
C GLU A 177 1.76 3.71 -20.62
N LEU A 178 1.52 4.17 -19.39
CA LEU A 178 0.41 5.06 -19.05
C LEU A 178 0.78 6.55 -19.06
N GLY A 179 2.07 6.89 -18.91
CA GLY A 179 2.50 8.28 -18.85
C GLY A 179 2.11 9.10 -20.08
N ARG A 180 2.25 8.53 -21.29
CA ARG A 180 1.81 9.15 -22.55
C ARG A 180 0.29 9.28 -22.68
N LEU A 181 -0.46 8.61 -21.81
CA LEU A 181 -1.93 8.65 -21.74
C LEU A 181 -2.43 9.57 -20.60
N GLY A 182 -1.52 10.38 -20.01
CA GLY A 182 -1.83 11.32 -18.95
C GLY A 182 -1.93 10.74 -17.55
N VAL A 183 -1.54 9.47 -17.33
CA VAL A 183 -1.63 8.80 -16.02
C VAL A 183 -0.25 8.65 -15.41
N LYS A 184 -0.04 9.28 -14.25
CA LYS A 184 1.18 9.16 -13.45
C LYS A 184 1.15 7.85 -12.64
N VAL A 185 2.27 7.13 -12.61
CA VAL A 185 2.45 5.93 -11.78
C VAL A 185 3.72 6.07 -10.96
N VAL A 186 3.60 5.89 -9.65
CA VAL A 186 4.71 6.01 -8.70
C VAL A 186 4.56 4.99 -7.59
N GLY A 187 5.65 4.58 -6.98
CA GLY A 187 5.66 3.66 -5.84
C GLY A 187 6.19 4.32 -4.57
N ILE A 188 5.83 3.73 -3.44
CA ILE A 188 6.49 3.98 -2.15
C ILE A 188 6.95 2.65 -1.56
N ALA A 189 8.05 2.67 -0.82
CA ALA A 189 8.61 1.51 -0.12
C ALA A 189 8.75 1.82 1.37
N PRO A 190 7.70 1.61 2.18
CA PRO A 190 7.78 1.79 3.62
C PRO A 190 8.72 0.77 4.26
N GLY A 191 9.43 1.21 5.30
CA GLY A 191 10.27 0.37 6.14
C GLY A 191 9.57 -0.09 7.42
N ILE A 192 10.31 -0.14 8.52
CA ILE A 192 9.78 -0.49 9.83
C ILE A 192 8.91 0.65 10.35
N LEU A 193 7.63 0.36 10.54
CA LEU A 193 6.64 1.30 11.05
C LEU A 193 6.17 0.90 12.45
N GLU A 194 5.42 1.76 13.10
CA GLU A 194 4.63 1.44 14.29
C GLU A 194 3.66 0.27 14.03
N ALA A 195 3.10 -0.34 15.07
CA ALA A 195 2.28 -1.53 14.94
C ALA A 195 1.05 -1.28 14.03
N THR A 196 0.83 -2.19 13.11
CA THR A 196 -0.34 -2.23 12.20
C THR A 196 -1.12 -3.51 12.42
N GLY A 197 -2.32 -3.62 11.84
CA GLY A 197 -3.09 -4.86 11.83
C GLY A 197 -2.37 -6.06 11.17
N LEU A 198 -1.34 -5.82 10.36
CA LEU A 198 -0.49 -6.88 9.81
C LEU A 198 0.46 -7.47 10.85
N ARG A 199 0.80 -6.72 11.91
CA ARG A 199 1.71 -7.16 12.98
C ARG A 199 0.93 -7.89 14.08
N THR A 200 0.26 -8.97 13.73
CA THR A 200 -0.43 -9.85 14.67
C THR A 200 0.57 -10.69 15.48
N LEU A 201 0.14 -11.23 16.62
CA LEU A 201 0.98 -12.15 17.39
C LEU A 201 1.44 -13.34 16.55
N SER A 202 0.55 -13.92 15.71
CA SER A 202 0.93 -15.05 14.83
C SER A 202 1.98 -14.65 13.79
N TYR A 203 1.92 -13.42 13.23
CA TYR A 203 2.95 -12.90 12.36
C TYR A 203 4.28 -12.73 13.09
N GLU A 204 4.28 -12.10 14.27
CA GLU A 204 5.51 -11.89 15.07
C GLU A 204 6.12 -13.23 15.52
N THR A 205 5.29 -14.21 15.91
CA THR A 205 5.74 -15.57 16.26
C THR A 205 6.44 -16.24 15.09
N ALA A 206 5.81 -16.24 13.91
CA ALA A 206 6.40 -16.82 12.71
C ALA A 206 7.69 -16.10 12.32
N LEU A 207 7.70 -14.76 12.32
CA LEU A 207 8.88 -13.98 11.95
C LEU A 207 10.05 -14.16 12.95
N ALA A 208 9.76 -14.20 14.25
CA ALA A 208 10.77 -14.46 15.27
C ALA A 208 11.37 -15.85 15.11
N TYR A 209 10.53 -16.88 14.88
CA TYR A 209 10.98 -18.24 14.59
C TYR A 209 11.92 -18.27 13.37
N THR A 210 11.51 -17.68 12.25
CA THR A 210 12.31 -17.69 11.01
C THR A 210 13.68 -17.01 11.16
N ARG A 211 13.86 -16.18 12.19
CA ARG A 211 15.09 -15.46 12.51
C ARG A 211 15.86 -16.03 13.70
N GLY A 212 15.39 -17.12 14.29
CA GLY A 212 16.01 -17.74 15.48
C GLY A 212 16.09 -16.82 16.70
N ILE A 213 15.10 -15.90 16.86
CA ILE A 213 15.05 -14.92 17.97
C ILE A 213 13.71 -15.01 18.71
N THR A 214 13.64 -14.41 19.89
CA THR A 214 12.37 -14.28 20.62
C THR A 214 11.53 -13.11 20.07
N ILE A 215 10.21 -13.11 20.35
CA ILE A 215 9.32 -12.01 20.01
C ILE A 215 9.80 -10.69 20.65
N ASP A 216 10.29 -10.74 21.89
CA ASP A 216 10.80 -9.56 22.58
C ASP A 216 12.06 -8.99 21.90
N GLN A 217 12.96 -9.88 21.44
CA GLN A 217 14.12 -9.47 20.66
C GLN A 217 13.72 -8.88 19.30
N LEU A 218 12.71 -9.46 18.65
CA LEU A 218 12.15 -8.94 17.40
C LEU A 218 11.61 -7.52 17.63
N ARG A 219 10.77 -7.32 18.64
CA ARG A 219 10.17 -6.02 18.99
C ARG A 219 11.23 -4.98 19.37
N ALA A 220 12.21 -5.39 20.20
CA ALA A 220 13.32 -4.51 20.55
C ALA A 220 14.18 -4.09 19.34
N GLY A 221 14.22 -4.91 18.29
CA GLY A 221 14.94 -4.62 17.05
C GLY A 221 14.35 -3.46 16.25
N TYR A 222 13.06 -3.19 16.38
CA TYR A 222 12.36 -2.19 15.57
C TYR A 222 12.80 -0.73 15.83
N SER A 223 13.37 -0.44 17.00
CA SER A 223 13.80 0.90 17.40
C SER A 223 15.31 1.06 17.52
N LYS A 224 16.11 0.05 17.12
CA LYS A 224 17.56 0.13 17.19
C LYS A 224 18.14 0.95 16.04
N THR A 225 19.08 1.83 16.30
CA THR A 225 19.79 2.62 15.29
C THR A 225 20.59 1.75 14.32
N SER A 226 21.01 0.56 14.76
CA SER A 226 21.63 -0.45 13.90
C SER A 226 20.67 -1.04 12.85
N THR A 227 19.38 -0.98 13.13
CA THR A 227 18.32 -1.46 12.21
C THR A 227 17.70 -0.30 11.43
N THR A 228 17.36 0.80 12.13
CA THR A 228 16.79 2.00 11.53
C THR A 228 17.63 3.19 11.98
N PRO A 229 18.45 3.81 11.10
CA PRO A 229 19.36 4.90 11.49
C PRO A 229 18.71 6.07 12.21
N LEU A 230 17.43 6.38 11.95
CA LEU A 230 16.68 7.38 12.71
C LEU A 230 16.36 6.95 14.15
N GLY A 231 16.67 5.72 14.57
CA GLY A 231 16.51 5.23 15.96
C GLY A 231 15.06 5.03 16.41
N ARG A 232 14.12 4.98 15.46
CA ARG A 232 12.70 4.77 15.74
C ARG A 232 11.99 4.09 14.57
N SER A 233 10.85 3.49 14.86
CA SER A 233 9.87 3.14 13.82
C SER A 233 9.27 4.40 13.19
N GLY A 234 8.94 4.34 11.92
CA GLY A 234 8.16 5.38 11.24
C GLY A 234 6.70 5.38 11.73
N LYS A 235 6.05 6.54 11.69
CA LYS A 235 4.61 6.65 11.94
C LYS A 235 3.82 6.35 10.67
N LEU A 236 2.61 5.83 10.81
CA LEU A 236 1.72 5.61 9.67
C LEU A 236 1.37 6.92 8.96
N SER A 237 1.23 8.02 9.73
CA SER A 237 1.00 9.35 9.17
C SER A 237 2.16 9.86 8.29
N GLU A 238 3.42 9.51 8.59
CA GLU A 238 4.57 9.91 7.75
C GLU A 238 4.51 9.26 6.37
N VAL A 239 3.98 8.03 6.30
CA VAL A 239 3.72 7.35 5.03
C VAL A 239 2.51 7.96 4.32
N ALA A 240 1.42 8.22 5.05
CA ALA A 240 0.20 8.82 4.52
C ALA A 240 0.46 10.20 3.90
N SER A 241 1.18 11.09 4.60
CA SER A 241 1.54 12.41 4.08
C SER A 241 2.42 12.32 2.82
N SER A 242 3.30 11.30 2.74
CA SER A 242 4.09 11.05 1.53
C SER A 242 3.19 10.60 0.36
N ILE A 243 2.17 9.78 0.63
CA ILE A 243 1.18 9.36 -0.37
C ILE A 243 0.36 10.56 -0.84
N ALA A 244 -0.12 11.42 0.07
CA ALA A 244 -0.87 12.62 -0.26
C ALA A 244 -0.04 13.59 -1.12
N PHE A 245 1.23 13.81 -0.76
CA PHE A 245 2.15 14.59 -1.59
C PHE A 245 2.29 13.99 -3.00
N LEU A 246 2.47 12.67 -3.11
CA LEU A 246 2.60 11.99 -4.40
C LEU A 246 1.29 11.99 -5.21
N ALA A 247 0.14 12.13 -4.58
CA ALA A 247 -1.15 12.28 -5.25
C ALA A 247 -1.34 13.69 -5.85
N SER A 248 -0.62 14.68 -5.34
CA SER A 248 -0.75 16.08 -5.71
C SER A 248 0.00 16.46 -6.98
N GLU A 249 -0.35 17.61 -7.57
CA GLU A 249 0.36 18.22 -8.71
C GLU A 249 1.79 18.68 -8.32
N ARG A 250 2.09 18.84 -7.03
CA ARG A 250 3.41 19.21 -6.51
C ARG A 250 4.48 18.15 -6.83
N SER A 251 4.06 16.93 -7.10
CA SER A 251 4.92 15.80 -7.46
C SER A 251 4.73 15.36 -8.93
N ALA A 252 4.24 16.24 -9.81
CA ALA A 252 3.87 15.88 -11.18
C ALA A 252 5.00 15.21 -11.98
N TYR A 253 6.26 15.58 -11.73
CA TYR A 253 7.42 15.01 -12.43
C TYR A 253 8.02 13.77 -11.75
N ILE A 254 7.49 13.35 -10.59
CA ILE A 254 7.91 12.11 -9.91
C ILE A 254 7.10 10.96 -10.50
N HIS A 255 7.73 10.20 -11.39
CA HIS A 255 7.06 9.18 -12.21
C HIS A 255 7.98 7.98 -12.45
N GLY A 256 7.46 6.76 -12.40
CA GLY A 256 8.20 5.53 -12.69
C GLY A 256 9.27 5.14 -11.67
N THR A 257 9.26 5.73 -10.49
CA THR A 257 10.17 5.42 -9.39
C THR A 257 9.43 4.90 -8.17
N THR A 258 10.15 4.26 -7.26
CA THR A 258 9.66 3.88 -5.93
C THR A 258 10.46 4.65 -4.88
N ILE A 259 9.78 5.49 -4.10
CA ILE A 259 10.39 6.31 -3.05
C ILE A 259 10.49 5.49 -1.77
N ASN A 260 11.71 5.42 -1.23
CA ASN A 260 11.98 4.71 0.01
C ASN A 260 11.61 5.56 1.23
N ILE A 261 10.75 5.03 2.12
CA ILE A 261 10.32 5.68 3.36
C ILE A 261 10.67 4.75 4.52
N ALA A 262 11.97 4.59 4.79
CA ALA A 262 12.50 3.56 5.68
C ALA A 262 13.44 4.06 6.78
N GLY A 263 13.47 5.37 7.04
CA GLY A 263 14.31 5.93 8.11
C GLY A 263 15.82 5.66 7.94
N GLY A 264 16.27 5.47 6.69
CA GLY A 264 17.66 5.18 6.36
C GLY A 264 18.06 3.71 6.43
N LYS A 265 17.11 2.79 6.74
CA LYS A 265 17.40 1.34 6.84
C LYS A 265 17.84 0.75 5.50
N THR A 266 17.16 1.09 4.44
CA THR A 266 17.40 0.55 3.10
C THR A 266 18.06 1.59 2.21
N ARG A 267 19.04 1.16 1.42
CA ARG A 267 19.80 2.02 0.48
C ARG A 267 19.22 2.02 -0.93
N GLY A 268 18.15 1.28 -1.18
CA GLY A 268 17.57 0.90 -2.46
C GLY A 268 17.20 1.93 -3.45
#